data_a25e1fda4cf7c2181b858bbad17e3f41
#
_entry.id   a25e1fda4cf7c2181b858bbad17e3f41
#
_cell.length_a   1.000
_cell.length_b   1.000
_cell.length_c   1.000
_cell.angle_alpha   90.00
_cell.angle_beta   90.00
_cell.angle_gamma   90.00
#
_symmetry.space_group_name_H-M   'P 1'
#
loop_
_entity.id
_entity.type
_entity.pdbx_description
1 polymer ?
#
loop_
_entity_poly.entity_id
_entity_poly.type
_entity_poly.pdbx_seq_one_letter_code
_entity_poly.pdbx_strand_id
1 'polypeptide(L)'
;MALFASPKNNVSNTPVQSGHEELGCPAFASLVEKMDADPERKYHVLDLAAASGNHIEFFSRFRCRYHIGDVLQVFSYLEPPEPDEPAADFNLILPLHMKEKLDLILVWDGLNYLDKALLPGFSEHLLRKCNPGAWLHAFVYTRGDMPVRPVPFDILSSSTMRRPLVEGGVGAPCYPQRVLEGLMPGFRSVQSRLLKNGIQEFLFQVQ
;
A
#
# COMPACT_ATOMS: atom_id res chain seq x y z
N MET A 1 -37.41 19.73 29.43
CA MET A 1 -37.35 19.66 27.98
C MET A 1 -36.00 20.18 27.54
N ALA A 2 -35.05 19.29 27.29
CA ALA A 2 -33.71 19.63 26.85
C ALA A 2 -33.58 19.16 25.40
N LEU A 3 -33.38 20.10 24.47
CA LEU A 3 -33.18 19.89 23.06
C LEU A 3 -31.77 19.36 22.80
N PHE A 4 -31.67 18.14 22.33
CA PHE A 4 -30.44 17.56 21.82
C PHE A 4 -30.11 18.21 20.46
N ALA A 5 -29.03 18.99 20.43
CA ALA A 5 -28.43 19.46 19.19
C ALA A 5 -27.52 18.36 18.63
N SER A 6 -27.88 17.81 17.47
CA SER A 6 -27.03 16.89 16.70
C SER A 6 -25.83 17.64 16.15
N PRO A 7 -24.60 17.08 16.23
CA PRO A 7 -23.44 17.67 15.59
C PRO A 7 -23.58 17.53 14.05
N LYS A 8 -23.56 18.64 13.37
CA LYS A 8 -23.46 18.69 11.89
C LYS A 8 -22.05 18.23 11.51
N ASN A 9 -21.91 16.99 11.08
CA ASN A 9 -20.70 16.53 10.38
C ASN A 9 -20.59 17.29 9.06
N ASN A 10 -19.80 18.35 9.03
CA ASN A 10 -19.30 18.93 7.81
C ASN A 10 -18.23 17.98 7.24
N VAL A 11 -18.64 17.02 6.43
CA VAL A 11 -17.75 16.34 5.52
C VAL A 11 -17.39 17.37 4.46
N SER A 12 -16.24 18.03 4.63
CA SER A 12 -15.66 18.88 3.59
C SER A 12 -15.30 17.97 2.41
N ASN A 13 -16.13 17.99 1.37
CA ASN A 13 -15.77 17.48 0.05
C ASN A 13 -14.58 18.32 -0.42
N THR A 14 -13.37 17.80 -0.27
CA THR A 14 -12.17 18.38 -0.87
C THR A 14 -12.35 18.29 -2.39
N PRO A 15 -12.33 19.41 -3.12
CA PRO A 15 -12.46 19.36 -4.56
C PRO A 15 -11.27 18.62 -5.16
N VAL A 16 -11.53 17.54 -5.85
CA VAL A 16 -10.52 16.84 -6.66
C VAL A 16 -10.22 17.76 -7.84
N GLN A 17 -9.01 18.33 -7.91
CA GLN A 17 -8.56 18.97 -9.15
C GLN A 17 -8.65 17.95 -10.27
N SER A 18 -9.09 18.36 -11.46
CA SER A 18 -9.27 17.53 -12.66
C SER A 18 -7.93 17.13 -13.31
N GLY A 19 -6.90 16.91 -12.52
CA GLY A 19 -5.55 16.55 -12.96
C GLY A 19 -5.12 15.17 -12.45
N HIS A 20 -4.26 14.53 -13.25
CA HIS A 20 -3.57 13.30 -12.86
C HIS A 20 -2.08 13.52 -13.05
N GLU A 21 -1.26 12.83 -12.26
CA GLU A 21 0.16 12.72 -12.53
C GLU A 21 0.53 11.29 -12.90
N GLU A 22 1.50 11.16 -13.81
CA GLU A 22 2.10 9.89 -14.17
C GLU A 22 3.44 9.74 -13.47
N LEU A 23 3.64 8.56 -12.91
CA LEU A 23 4.84 8.16 -12.20
C LEU A 23 5.54 7.05 -12.98
N GLY A 24 6.79 7.29 -13.36
CA GLY A 24 7.66 6.22 -13.83
C GLY A 24 8.06 5.33 -12.65
N CYS A 25 7.78 4.04 -12.74
CA CYS A 25 7.90 3.08 -11.63
C CYS A 25 8.94 1.98 -11.96
N PRO A 26 10.24 2.29 -11.86
CA PRO A 26 11.30 1.34 -12.24
C PRO A 26 11.41 0.12 -11.32
N ALA A 27 10.97 0.21 -10.05
CA ALA A 27 10.96 -0.95 -9.16
C ALA A 27 9.82 -1.91 -9.53
N PHE A 28 8.65 -1.37 -9.89
CA PHE A 28 7.55 -2.16 -10.43
C PHE A 28 7.92 -2.78 -11.79
N ALA A 29 8.62 -2.05 -12.67
CA ALA A 29 9.10 -2.58 -13.93
C ALA A 29 10.00 -3.81 -13.73
N SER A 30 10.95 -3.71 -12.79
CA SER A 30 11.83 -4.85 -12.46
C SER A 30 11.06 -6.05 -11.88
N LEU A 31 9.99 -5.81 -11.13
CA LEU A 31 9.11 -6.86 -10.65
C LEU A 31 8.39 -7.55 -11.82
N VAL A 32 7.81 -6.75 -12.71
CA VAL A 32 7.11 -7.24 -13.91
C VAL A 32 8.04 -8.07 -14.81
N GLU A 33 9.27 -7.60 -15.04
CA GLU A 33 10.29 -8.35 -15.79
C GLU A 33 10.58 -9.74 -15.19
N LYS A 34 10.61 -9.81 -13.84
CA LYS A 34 10.80 -11.09 -13.13
C LYS A 34 9.59 -12.03 -13.31
N MET A 35 8.37 -11.47 -13.33
CA MET A 35 7.17 -12.26 -13.59
C MET A 35 7.10 -12.74 -15.05
N ASP A 36 7.47 -11.87 -16.00
CA ASP A 36 7.53 -12.21 -17.44
C ASP A 36 8.62 -13.28 -17.74
N ALA A 37 9.68 -13.31 -16.94
CA ALA A 37 10.77 -14.30 -17.10
C ALA A 37 10.37 -15.73 -16.68
N ASP A 38 9.28 -15.89 -15.92
CA ASP A 38 8.77 -17.21 -15.49
C ASP A 38 7.26 -17.32 -15.77
N PRO A 39 6.85 -17.43 -17.03
CA PRO A 39 5.44 -17.40 -17.45
C PRO A 39 4.65 -18.63 -17.00
N GLU A 40 5.32 -19.74 -16.70
CA GLU A 40 4.68 -20.97 -16.24
C GLU A 40 4.36 -20.94 -14.72
N ARG A 41 5.03 -20.08 -14.00
CA ARG A 41 4.80 -19.94 -12.55
C ARG A 41 3.42 -19.34 -12.30
N LYS A 42 2.68 -19.98 -11.40
CA LYS A 42 1.43 -19.42 -10.88
C LYS A 42 1.72 -18.51 -9.70
N TYR A 43 1.40 -17.22 -9.86
CA TYR A 43 1.58 -16.22 -8.83
C TYR A 43 0.31 -16.02 -8.00
N HIS A 44 0.45 -15.79 -6.71
CA HIS A 44 -0.61 -15.34 -5.82
C HIS A 44 -0.33 -13.89 -5.44
N VAL A 45 -1.16 -12.98 -5.95
CA VAL A 45 -1.02 -11.53 -5.79
C VAL A 45 -2.08 -11.02 -4.84
N LEU A 46 -1.70 -10.27 -3.81
CA LEU A 46 -2.59 -9.54 -2.94
C LEU A 46 -2.49 -8.05 -3.25
N ASP A 47 -3.60 -7.45 -3.65
CA ASP A 47 -3.75 -6.01 -3.79
C ASP A 47 -4.51 -5.46 -2.59
N LEU A 48 -3.92 -4.53 -1.86
CA LEU A 48 -4.56 -3.90 -0.69
C LEU A 48 -5.51 -2.76 -1.07
N ALA A 49 -5.50 -2.32 -2.34
CA ALA A 49 -6.46 -1.35 -2.84
C ALA A 49 -7.85 -1.97 -3.07
N ALA A 50 -8.82 -1.11 -3.30
CA ALA A 50 -10.13 -1.50 -3.80
C ALA A 50 -10.02 -2.13 -5.21
N ALA A 51 -11.01 -2.92 -5.58
CA ALA A 51 -11.07 -3.55 -6.89
C ALA A 51 -10.95 -2.50 -8.02
N SER A 52 -9.97 -2.68 -8.90
CA SER A 52 -9.73 -1.84 -10.08
C SER A 52 -9.74 -2.70 -11.34
N GLY A 53 -10.53 -2.29 -12.34
CA GLY A 53 -10.55 -2.94 -13.65
C GLY A 53 -9.18 -2.94 -14.31
N ASN A 54 -8.45 -1.82 -14.21
CA ASN A 54 -7.09 -1.68 -14.78
C ASN A 54 -6.09 -2.64 -14.15
N HIS A 55 -6.17 -2.85 -12.82
CA HIS A 55 -5.29 -3.80 -12.14
C HIS A 55 -5.62 -5.23 -12.53
N ILE A 56 -6.90 -5.60 -12.54
CA ILE A 56 -7.35 -6.93 -12.95
C ILE A 56 -6.93 -7.22 -14.40
N GLU A 57 -7.14 -6.28 -15.31
CA GLU A 57 -6.73 -6.40 -16.71
C GLU A 57 -5.21 -6.56 -16.82
N PHE A 58 -4.43 -5.72 -16.14
CA PHE A 58 -2.98 -5.80 -16.15
C PHE A 58 -2.46 -7.15 -15.68
N PHE A 59 -2.98 -7.66 -14.56
CA PHE A 59 -2.53 -8.94 -13.99
C PHE A 59 -3.11 -10.16 -14.71
N SER A 60 -4.18 -10.02 -15.52
CA SER A 60 -4.75 -11.12 -16.31
C SER A 60 -3.80 -11.69 -17.35
N ARG A 61 -2.78 -10.94 -17.75
CA ARG A 61 -1.72 -11.41 -18.67
C ARG A 61 -0.76 -12.43 -18.05
N PHE A 62 -0.74 -12.53 -16.70
CA PHE A 62 0.08 -13.49 -15.98
C PHE A 62 -0.77 -14.67 -15.54
N ARG A 63 -0.12 -15.81 -15.36
CA ARG A 63 -0.75 -16.94 -14.68
C ARG A 63 -0.83 -16.65 -13.19
N CYS A 64 -1.81 -15.85 -12.77
CA CYS A 64 -1.93 -15.43 -11.38
C CYS A 64 -3.32 -15.64 -10.79
N ARG A 65 -3.39 -15.76 -9.48
CA ARG A 65 -4.61 -15.59 -8.68
C ARG A 65 -4.52 -14.25 -7.97
N TYR A 66 -5.43 -13.37 -8.30
CA TYR A 66 -5.47 -12.01 -7.80
C TYR A 66 -6.47 -11.91 -6.65
N HIS A 67 -5.99 -11.47 -5.49
CA HIS A 67 -6.77 -11.28 -4.28
C HIS A 67 -6.88 -9.79 -3.99
N ILE A 68 -8.06 -9.31 -3.64
CA ILE A 68 -8.34 -7.91 -3.33
C ILE A 68 -8.55 -7.80 -1.83
N GLY A 69 -7.75 -6.95 -1.18
CA GLY A 69 -7.81 -6.71 0.26
C GLY A 69 -8.78 -5.60 0.64
N ASP A 70 -8.84 -4.54 -0.19
CA ASP A 70 -9.70 -3.35 0.00
C ASP A 70 -9.59 -2.72 1.40
N VAL A 71 -8.36 -2.55 1.89
CA VAL A 71 -8.13 -2.08 3.27
C VAL A 71 -7.40 -0.74 3.37
N LEU A 72 -6.92 -0.17 2.27
CA LEU A 72 -6.12 1.04 2.33
C LEU A 72 -6.85 2.20 3.02
N GLN A 73 -8.15 2.36 2.76
CA GLN A 73 -8.93 3.42 3.40
C GLN A 73 -9.02 3.21 4.91
N VAL A 74 -9.07 1.97 5.38
CA VAL A 74 -9.11 1.63 6.81
C VAL A 74 -7.84 2.09 7.51
N PHE A 75 -6.67 1.97 6.85
CA PHE A 75 -5.39 2.37 7.44
C PHE A 75 -5.35 3.85 7.87
N SER A 76 -6.05 4.73 7.16
CA SER A 76 -6.11 6.16 7.50
C SER A 76 -6.97 6.48 8.73
N TYR A 77 -7.62 5.49 9.32
CA TYR A 77 -8.41 5.61 10.56
C TYR A 77 -7.82 4.83 11.73
N LEU A 78 -6.73 4.07 11.49
CA LEU A 78 -6.07 3.35 12.57
C LEU A 78 -5.25 4.33 13.42
N GLU A 79 -5.55 4.34 14.71
CA GLU A 79 -4.79 5.10 15.69
C GLU A 79 -3.66 4.23 16.26
N PRO A 80 -2.52 4.84 16.62
CA PRO A 80 -1.48 4.12 17.35
C PRO A 80 -2.06 3.62 18.68
N PRO A 81 -1.68 2.41 19.14
CA PRO A 81 -2.16 1.90 20.41
C PRO A 81 -1.64 2.78 21.57
N GLU A 82 -2.49 3.05 22.54
CA GLU A 82 -2.07 3.63 23.81
C GLU A 82 -1.12 2.64 24.55
N PRO A 83 -0.29 3.12 25.51
CA PRO A 83 0.74 2.29 26.16
C PRO A 83 0.24 0.98 26.77
N ASP A 84 -1.01 0.92 27.22
CA ASP A 84 -1.63 -0.23 27.87
C ASP A 84 -2.70 -0.91 27.01
N GLU A 85 -2.86 -0.48 25.74
CA GLU A 85 -3.82 -1.06 24.82
C GLU A 85 -3.19 -2.15 23.94
N PRO A 86 -3.96 -3.19 23.59
CA PRO A 86 -3.48 -4.18 22.63
C PRO A 86 -3.26 -3.55 21.26
N ALA A 87 -2.19 -3.96 20.60
CA ALA A 87 -1.93 -3.56 19.22
C ALA A 87 -3.12 -3.94 18.31
N ALA A 88 -3.28 -3.20 17.20
CA ALA A 88 -4.33 -3.47 16.22
C ALA A 88 -4.29 -4.94 15.75
N ASP A 89 -5.44 -5.61 15.79
CA ASP A 89 -5.55 -6.99 15.29
C ASP A 89 -5.72 -7.00 13.77
N PHE A 90 -4.61 -7.15 13.06
CA PHE A 90 -4.63 -7.22 11.60
C PHE A 90 -5.36 -8.45 11.05
N ASN A 91 -5.68 -9.47 11.85
CA ASN A 91 -6.54 -10.56 11.38
C ASN A 91 -7.99 -10.10 11.18
N LEU A 92 -8.43 -9.08 11.94
CA LEU A 92 -9.75 -8.49 11.76
C LEU A 92 -9.77 -7.44 10.65
N ILE A 93 -8.69 -6.65 10.51
CA ILE A 93 -8.59 -5.57 9.53
C ILE A 93 -8.37 -6.11 8.12
N LEU A 94 -7.50 -7.09 7.99
CA LEU A 94 -7.13 -7.74 6.72
C LEU A 94 -7.18 -9.27 6.89
N PRO A 95 -8.37 -9.86 6.86
CA PRO A 95 -8.52 -11.31 7.04
C PRO A 95 -8.00 -12.08 5.82
N LEU A 96 -6.83 -12.69 5.95
CA LEU A 96 -6.18 -13.46 4.89
C LEU A 96 -6.61 -14.94 4.93
N HIS A 97 -7.79 -15.23 4.39
CA HIS A 97 -8.38 -16.57 4.40
C HIS A 97 -7.87 -17.53 3.33
N MET A 98 -7.02 -17.04 2.40
CA MET A 98 -6.45 -17.89 1.35
C MET A 98 -5.58 -18.99 1.98
N LYS A 99 -5.64 -20.19 1.38
CA LYS A 99 -4.80 -21.33 1.76
C LYS A 99 -3.38 -21.21 1.21
N GLU A 100 -3.29 -20.67 0.03
CA GLU A 100 -2.05 -20.50 -0.71
C GLU A 100 -1.22 -19.34 -0.12
N LYS A 101 0.07 -19.45 -0.26
CA LYS A 101 1.02 -18.41 0.13
C LYS A 101 1.11 -17.34 -0.97
N LEU A 102 1.35 -16.11 -0.56
CA LEU A 102 1.49 -14.96 -1.44
C LEU A 102 2.88 -14.87 -2.05
N ASP A 103 2.96 -14.48 -3.31
CA ASP A 103 4.19 -14.19 -4.04
C ASP A 103 4.41 -12.69 -4.22
N LEU A 104 3.33 -11.90 -4.23
CA LEU A 104 3.37 -10.45 -4.40
C LEU A 104 2.30 -9.78 -3.55
N ILE A 105 2.67 -8.67 -2.92
CA ILE A 105 1.76 -7.79 -2.20
C ILE A 105 1.91 -6.37 -2.76
N LEU A 106 0.80 -5.75 -3.17
CA LEU A 106 0.73 -4.36 -3.60
C LEU A 106 0.14 -3.54 -2.47
N VAL A 107 0.99 -2.75 -1.80
CA VAL A 107 0.60 -1.92 -0.64
C VAL A 107 0.33 -0.48 -1.06
N TRP A 108 0.72 -0.11 -2.27
CA TRP A 108 0.57 1.24 -2.80
C TRP A 108 1.17 2.29 -1.86
N ASP A 109 0.43 3.32 -1.48
CA ASP A 109 0.85 4.33 -0.51
C ASP A 109 0.42 4.00 0.94
N GLY A 110 -0.13 2.81 1.18
CA GLY A 110 -0.71 2.39 2.47
C GLY A 110 0.22 2.48 3.67
N LEU A 111 1.54 2.25 3.48
CA LEU A 111 2.51 2.34 4.59
C LEU A 111 2.58 3.74 5.23
N ASN A 112 2.21 4.79 4.49
CA ASN A 112 2.24 6.16 5.00
C ASN A 112 1.11 6.46 5.99
N TYR A 113 0.07 5.65 5.99
CA TYR A 113 -1.11 5.81 6.85
C TYR A 113 -1.07 4.94 8.10
N LEU A 114 -0.05 4.10 8.23
CA LEU A 114 0.20 3.30 9.42
C LEU A 114 1.23 4.01 10.30
N ASP A 115 0.87 4.24 11.57
CA ASP A 115 1.85 4.71 12.55
C ASP A 115 2.98 3.68 12.71
N LYS A 116 4.16 4.17 13.09
CA LYS A 116 5.34 3.33 13.32
C LYS A 116 5.11 2.20 14.33
N ALA A 117 4.20 2.38 15.27
CA ALA A 117 3.84 1.36 16.24
C ALA A 117 3.02 0.21 15.63
N LEU A 118 2.33 0.46 14.51
CA LEU A 118 1.50 -0.53 13.82
C LEU A 118 2.27 -1.33 12.76
N LEU A 119 3.33 -0.75 12.18
CA LEU A 119 4.07 -1.37 11.08
C LEU A 119 4.67 -2.75 11.41
N PRO A 120 5.23 -3.02 12.62
CA PRO A 120 5.72 -4.35 12.96
C PRO A 120 4.62 -5.41 12.93
N GLY A 121 3.47 -5.13 13.55
CA GLY A 121 2.32 -6.04 13.58
C GLY A 121 1.74 -6.30 12.17
N PHE A 122 1.65 -5.26 11.35
CA PHE A 122 1.26 -5.37 9.95
C PHE A 122 2.23 -6.26 9.15
N SER A 123 3.54 -6.00 9.29
CA SER A 123 4.57 -6.81 8.65
C SER A 123 4.48 -8.28 9.03
N GLU A 124 4.36 -8.57 10.33
CA GLU A 124 4.24 -9.93 10.86
C GLU A 124 2.99 -10.65 10.36
N HIS A 125 1.87 -9.91 10.26
CA HIS A 125 0.62 -10.43 9.72
C HIS A 125 0.78 -10.87 8.25
N LEU A 126 1.42 -10.06 7.41
CA LEU A 126 1.67 -10.39 6.01
C LEU A 126 2.64 -11.57 5.87
N LEU A 127 3.74 -11.57 6.64
CA LEU A 127 4.77 -12.63 6.58
C LEU A 127 4.21 -14.04 6.79
N ARG A 128 3.23 -14.18 7.68
CA ARG A 128 2.57 -15.48 7.90
C ARG A 128 1.95 -16.08 6.64
N LYS A 129 1.67 -15.24 5.65
CA LYS A 129 1.02 -15.62 4.38
C LYS A 129 1.94 -15.53 3.17
N CYS A 130 3.19 -15.13 3.33
CA CYS A 130 4.14 -15.01 2.23
C CYS A 130 4.92 -16.31 1.96
N ASN A 131 5.27 -16.52 0.70
CA ASN A 131 6.34 -17.44 0.32
C ASN A 131 7.70 -16.81 0.66
N PRO A 132 8.75 -17.60 0.97
CA PRO A 132 10.11 -17.11 0.97
C PRO A 132 10.45 -16.46 -0.38
N GLY A 133 11.06 -15.27 -0.35
CA GLY A 133 11.34 -14.51 -1.56
C GLY A 133 10.15 -13.77 -2.19
N ALA A 134 8.97 -13.79 -1.57
CA ALA A 134 7.83 -12.99 -2.01
C ALA A 134 8.16 -11.49 -2.04
N TRP A 135 7.52 -10.75 -2.92
CA TRP A 135 7.73 -9.31 -3.08
C TRP A 135 6.61 -8.49 -2.44
N LEU A 136 7.00 -7.30 -1.96
CA LEU A 136 6.06 -6.27 -1.53
C LEU A 136 6.45 -4.97 -2.24
N HIS A 137 5.51 -4.39 -3.00
CA HIS A 137 5.68 -3.11 -3.67
C HIS A 137 4.94 -2.01 -2.92
N ALA A 138 5.60 -0.87 -2.71
CA ALA A 138 5.02 0.26 -1.99
C ALA A 138 5.57 1.61 -2.47
N PHE A 139 4.76 2.65 -2.26
CA PHE A 139 5.15 4.06 -2.38
C PHE A 139 5.19 4.71 -1.00
N VAL A 140 6.28 5.41 -0.70
CA VAL A 140 6.47 6.08 0.59
C VAL A 140 6.81 7.55 0.34
N TYR A 141 6.10 8.44 1.00
CA TYR A 141 6.41 9.87 0.97
C TYR A 141 7.64 10.12 1.85
N THR A 142 8.68 10.73 1.28
CA THR A 142 9.94 11.02 1.97
C THR A 142 10.05 12.46 2.44
N ARG A 143 9.16 13.33 1.97
CA ARG A 143 9.10 14.76 2.31
C ARG A 143 7.77 15.38 1.90
N GLY A 144 7.47 16.53 2.50
CA GLY A 144 6.27 17.32 2.15
C GLY A 144 4.99 16.71 2.69
N ASP A 145 3.90 17.02 2.01
CA ASP A 145 2.57 16.58 2.39
C ASP A 145 2.13 15.38 1.54
N MET A 146 1.31 14.54 2.13
CA MET A 146 0.63 13.43 1.47
C MET A 146 -0.88 13.66 1.52
N PRO A 147 -1.68 13.04 0.64
CA PRO A 147 -3.13 13.07 0.76
C PRO A 147 -3.60 12.64 2.14
N VAL A 148 -4.67 13.24 2.65
CA VAL A 148 -5.26 12.88 3.96
C VAL A 148 -5.70 11.41 4.00
N ARG A 149 -6.03 10.85 2.84
CA ARG A 149 -6.45 9.45 2.65
C ARG A 149 -5.76 8.84 1.44
N PRO A 150 -5.58 7.51 1.42
CA PRO A 150 -5.07 6.81 0.25
C PRO A 150 -5.82 7.17 -1.02
N VAL A 151 -5.10 7.42 -2.09
CA VAL A 151 -5.65 7.71 -3.41
C VAL A 151 -5.50 6.50 -4.32
N PRO A 152 -6.42 6.29 -5.28
CA PRO A 152 -6.28 5.19 -6.23
C PRO A 152 -5.07 5.40 -7.14
N PHE A 153 -4.39 4.32 -7.45
CA PHE A 153 -3.38 4.24 -8.50
C PHE A 153 -3.97 3.45 -9.66
N ASP A 154 -3.66 3.86 -10.88
CA ASP A 154 -3.96 3.11 -12.12
C ASP A 154 -2.65 2.57 -12.68
N ILE A 155 -2.58 1.30 -13.04
CA ILE A 155 -1.46 0.73 -13.76
C ILE A 155 -1.67 1.02 -15.26
N LEU A 156 -0.86 1.89 -15.84
CA LEU A 156 -0.92 2.22 -17.28
C LEU A 156 -0.05 1.29 -18.12
N SER A 157 1.08 0.85 -17.56
CA SER A 157 2.02 -0.07 -18.19
C SER A 157 2.86 -0.81 -17.15
N SER A 158 3.78 -1.65 -17.61
CA SER A 158 4.76 -2.31 -16.73
C SER A 158 5.70 -1.34 -15.99
N SER A 159 5.77 -0.08 -16.40
CA SER A 159 6.71 0.90 -15.85
C SER A 159 6.09 2.26 -15.52
N THR A 160 4.77 2.41 -15.69
CA THR A 160 4.09 3.70 -15.51
C THR A 160 2.79 3.49 -14.77
N MET A 161 2.60 4.28 -13.74
CA MET A 161 1.35 4.36 -12.99
C MET A 161 0.82 5.78 -13.00
N ARG A 162 -0.48 5.94 -12.81
CA ARG A 162 -1.16 7.21 -12.75
C ARG A 162 -1.95 7.31 -11.44
N ARG A 163 -1.97 8.51 -10.87
CA ARG A 163 -2.81 8.81 -9.72
C ARG A 163 -3.45 10.20 -9.85
N PRO A 164 -4.58 10.48 -9.20
CA PRO A 164 -5.15 11.82 -9.15
C PRO A 164 -4.23 12.77 -8.38
N LEU A 165 -4.18 14.03 -8.82
CA LEU A 165 -3.66 15.13 -8.02
C LEU A 165 -4.71 15.54 -6.99
N VAL A 166 -4.30 15.63 -5.73
CA VAL A 166 -5.17 16.04 -4.62
C VAL A 166 -4.63 17.34 -4.04
N GLU A 167 -5.49 18.34 -3.91
CA GLU A 167 -5.14 19.57 -3.21
C GLU A 167 -5.24 19.39 -1.69
N GLY A 168 -4.30 19.99 -0.98
CA GLY A 168 -4.20 19.85 0.46
C GLY A 168 -3.63 18.50 0.88
N GLY A 169 -3.30 18.40 2.14
CA GLY A 169 -2.69 17.18 2.67
C GLY A 169 -2.36 17.31 4.14
N VAL A 170 -1.73 16.26 4.63
CA VAL A 170 -1.14 16.19 5.97
C VAL A 170 0.35 15.93 5.83
N GLY A 171 1.14 16.39 6.81
CA GLY A 171 2.57 16.11 6.81
C GLY A 171 2.84 14.62 6.74
N ALA A 172 3.64 14.19 5.76
CA ALA A 172 4.00 12.79 5.61
C ALA A 172 4.85 12.31 6.80
N PRO A 173 4.73 11.04 7.21
CA PRO A 173 5.56 10.48 8.29
C PRO A 173 7.04 10.40 7.93
N CYS A 174 7.36 10.47 6.64
CA CYS A 174 8.72 10.55 6.11
C CYS A 174 9.64 9.44 6.64
N TYR A 175 9.24 8.18 6.52
CA TYR A 175 10.03 7.04 6.96
C TYR A 175 11.30 6.87 6.12
N PRO A 176 12.53 7.09 6.69
CA PRO A 176 13.75 6.74 5.99
C PRO A 176 13.82 5.24 5.76
N GLN A 177 14.45 4.81 4.67
CA GLN A 177 14.55 3.39 4.31
C GLN A 177 15.00 2.50 5.47
N ARG A 178 16.05 2.88 6.20
CA ARG A 178 16.55 2.09 7.35
C ARG A 178 15.54 1.97 8.49
N VAL A 179 14.76 3.03 8.73
CA VAL A 179 13.71 3.02 9.75
C VAL A 179 12.60 2.10 9.31
N LEU A 180 12.17 2.20 8.05
CA LEU A 180 11.11 1.35 7.50
C LEU A 180 11.52 -0.13 7.51
N GLU A 181 12.75 -0.47 7.12
CA GLU A 181 13.27 -1.85 7.21
C GLU A 181 13.31 -2.37 8.66
N GLY A 182 13.60 -1.51 9.63
CA GLY A 182 13.55 -1.87 11.05
C GLY A 182 12.13 -2.07 11.58
N LEU A 183 11.16 -1.36 11.03
CA LEU A 183 9.74 -1.45 11.40
C LEU A 183 8.99 -2.58 10.65
N MET A 184 9.60 -3.13 9.60
CA MET A 184 9.03 -4.22 8.81
C MET A 184 9.93 -5.46 8.86
N PRO A 185 10.06 -6.12 10.03
CA PRO A 185 10.91 -7.29 10.19
C PRO A 185 10.50 -8.38 9.18
N GLY A 186 11.50 -9.06 8.59
CA GLY A 186 11.30 -10.08 7.56
C GLY A 186 11.16 -9.55 6.14
N PHE A 187 10.98 -8.24 5.93
CA PHE A 187 11.03 -7.60 4.63
C PHE A 187 12.31 -6.77 4.47
N ARG A 188 13.05 -7.01 3.39
CA ARG A 188 14.25 -6.26 3.05
C ARG A 188 14.08 -5.53 1.73
N SER A 189 14.40 -4.24 1.69
CA SER A 189 14.40 -3.47 0.46
C SER A 189 15.49 -3.99 -0.50
N VAL A 190 15.07 -4.52 -1.63
CA VAL A 190 15.97 -4.99 -2.71
C VAL A 190 16.12 -3.94 -3.79
N GLN A 191 15.19 -3.02 -3.88
CA GLN A 191 15.25 -1.87 -4.77
C GLN A 191 14.47 -0.70 -4.17
N SER A 192 15.04 0.50 -4.25
CA SER A 192 14.30 1.73 -3.98
C SER A 192 14.69 2.82 -4.96
N ARG A 193 13.72 3.65 -5.35
CA ARG A 193 13.90 4.76 -6.29
C ARG A 193 13.13 5.98 -5.83
N LEU A 194 13.84 7.09 -5.70
CA LEU A 194 13.20 8.38 -5.47
C LEU A 194 12.55 8.85 -6.78
N LEU A 195 11.25 9.01 -6.75
CA LEU A 195 10.46 9.50 -7.86
C LEU A 195 10.32 11.04 -7.76
N LYS A 196 9.57 11.60 -8.70
CA LYS A 196 9.18 13.01 -8.61
C LYS A 196 8.29 13.25 -7.39
N ASN A 197 8.19 14.49 -6.95
CA ASN A 197 7.29 14.93 -5.87
C ASN A 197 7.56 14.30 -4.48
N GLY A 198 8.80 13.83 -4.23
CA GLY A 198 9.19 13.31 -2.93
C GLY A 198 8.63 11.93 -2.58
N ILE A 199 8.11 11.20 -3.56
CA ILE A 199 7.70 9.81 -3.40
C ILE A 199 8.88 8.91 -3.65
N GLN A 200 9.09 7.93 -2.80
CA GLN A 200 10.05 6.85 -3.00
C GLN A 200 9.31 5.55 -3.27
N GLU A 201 9.63 4.93 -4.39
CA GLU A 201 9.15 3.61 -4.74
C GLU A 201 10.04 2.56 -4.11
N PHE A 202 9.44 1.55 -3.50
CA PHE A 202 10.14 0.43 -2.88
C PHE A 202 9.69 -0.90 -3.46
N LEU A 203 10.65 -1.79 -3.64
CA LEU A 203 10.43 -3.21 -3.79
C LEU A 203 11.14 -3.92 -2.63
N PHE A 204 10.37 -4.48 -1.73
CA PHE A 204 10.87 -5.33 -0.66
C PHE A 204 10.77 -6.80 -1.06
N GLN A 205 11.61 -7.63 -0.43
CA GLN A 205 11.58 -9.07 -0.56
C GLN A 205 11.56 -9.72 0.81
N VAL A 206 10.77 -10.78 0.97
CA VAL A 206 10.73 -11.63 2.16
C VAL A 206 12.03 -12.42 2.25
N GLN A 207 12.67 -12.40 3.44
CA GLN A 207 13.91 -13.10 3.74
C GLN A 207 13.67 -14.55 4.16
#